data_2caf0512bed38b9412384a866b62fe16
#
_entry.id   2caf0512bed38b9412384a866b62fe16
#
_cell.length_a   1.000
_cell.length_b   1.000
_cell.length_c   1.000
_cell.angle_alpha   90.00
_cell.angle_beta   90.00
_cell.angle_gamma   90.00
#
_symmetry.space_group_name_H-M   'P 1'
#
loop_
_entity.id
_entity.type
_entity.pdbx_description
1 polymer ?
#
loop_
_entity_poly.entity_id
_entity_poly.type
_entity_poly.pdbx_seq_one_letter_code
_entity_poly.pdbx_strand_id
1 'polypeptide(L)'
;ACETGMRQGERLGLTNSEIQLIDNVICIVVEWQLKVYNNVKDARDIPSSLGARHVMGKAYLVPPKTNAGRRVIPLPESLAAELGLYIKGTGRVKPDDLVFVQEDGAPLNRMIETRAWKKALQRVGLPGDFVPHSARHTAATAMAQLGMSDKVRESIMGHSDISVTNRVYTHVGTADASKAVNGVETLLALEPANSEESGSPVE
;
A
#
# COMPACT_ATOMS: atom_id res chain seq x y z
N ALA A 1 -0.28 2.81 3.58
CA ALA A 1 0.74 3.40 2.69
C ALA A 1 2.03 3.72 3.42
N CYS A 2 1.95 4.35 4.57
CA CYS A 2 3.14 4.71 5.37
C CYS A 2 3.93 3.50 5.86
N GLU A 3 3.29 2.38 6.10
CA GLU A 3 3.91 1.17 6.62
C GLU A 3 4.31 0.19 5.50
N THR A 4 3.47 0.08 4.47
CA THR A 4 3.64 -0.92 3.40
C THR A 4 4.39 -0.41 2.18
N GLY A 5 4.54 0.90 2.03
CA GLY A 5 5.12 1.51 0.84
C GLY A 5 4.40 1.21 -0.49
N MET A 6 3.19 0.67 -0.48
CA MET A 6 2.45 0.34 -1.71
C MET A 6 2.19 1.55 -2.58
N ARG A 7 2.25 1.36 -3.91
CA ARG A 7 1.84 2.37 -4.88
C ARG A 7 0.32 2.58 -4.83
N GLN A 8 -0.12 3.78 -5.21
CA GLN A 8 -1.55 4.13 -5.19
C GLN A 8 -2.42 3.12 -5.96
N GLY A 9 -2.03 2.78 -7.18
CA GLY A 9 -2.78 1.81 -7.98
C GLY A 9 -2.84 0.42 -7.37
N GLU A 10 -1.79 -0.02 -6.69
CA GLU A 10 -1.73 -1.29 -5.97
C GLU A 10 -2.70 -1.29 -4.78
N ARG A 11 -2.72 -0.22 -3.98
CA ARG A 11 -3.68 -0.10 -2.86
C ARG A 11 -5.14 -0.07 -3.33
N LEU A 12 -5.43 0.73 -4.37
CA LEU A 12 -6.78 0.84 -4.91
C LEU A 12 -7.24 -0.43 -5.62
N GLY A 13 -6.30 -1.24 -6.09
CA GLY A 13 -6.57 -2.52 -6.76
C GLY A 13 -6.41 -3.74 -5.87
N LEU A 14 -6.16 -3.56 -4.57
CA LEU A 14 -5.99 -4.67 -3.63
C LEU A 14 -7.26 -5.51 -3.56
N THR A 15 -7.10 -6.81 -3.79
CA THR A 15 -8.15 -7.82 -3.65
C THR A 15 -7.91 -8.70 -2.42
N ASN A 16 -8.95 -9.38 -1.95
CA ASN A 16 -8.81 -10.27 -0.80
C ASN A 16 -7.86 -11.45 -1.07
N SER A 17 -7.79 -11.93 -2.32
CA SER A 17 -6.88 -13.02 -2.71
C SER A 17 -5.40 -12.65 -2.58
N GLU A 18 -5.08 -11.36 -2.60
CA GLU A 18 -3.71 -10.88 -2.41
C GLU A 18 -3.28 -10.84 -0.93
N ILE A 19 -4.21 -11.03 0.01
CA ILE A 19 -3.92 -11.09 1.44
C ILE A 19 -3.72 -12.55 1.82
N GLN A 20 -2.50 -12.94 2.14
CA GLN A 20 -2.12 -14.34 2.32
C GLN A 20 -1.32 -14.55 3.60
N LEU A 21 -1.47 -15.73 4.19
CA LEU A 21 -0.63 -16.18 5.30
C LEU A 21 0.59 -16.91 4.72
N ILE A 22 1.78 -16.36 4.91
CA ILE A 22 3.06 -16.91 4.45
C ILE A 22 3.99 -17.01 5.65
N ASP A 23 4.51 -18.20 5.94
CA ASP A 23 5.39 -18.47 7.09
C ASP A 23 4.85 -17.88 8.40
N ASN A 24 3.56 -18.02 8.64
CA ASN A 24 2.83 -17.52 9.81
C ASN A 24 2.78 -15.97 9.92
N VAL A 25 3.02 -15.26 8.82
CA VAL A 25 2.91 -13.80 8.72
C VAL A 25 1.84 -13.45 7.70
N ILE A 26 0.94 -12.52 8.04
CA ILE A 26 -0.01 -11.98 7.05
C ILE A 26 0.75 -11.05 6.11
N CYS A 27 0.64 -11.32 4.83
CA CYS A 27 1.34 -10.62 3.77
C CYS A 27 0.37 -10.12 2.70
N ILE A 28 0.73 -9.05 2.01
CA ILE A 28 0.11 -8.67 0.74
C ILE A 28 1.02 -9.16 -0.40
N VAL A 29 0.48 -10.04 -1.25
CA VAL A 29 1.13 -10.47 -2.50
C VAL A 29 0.65 -9.56 -3.61
N VAL A 30 1.46 -8.58 -4.00
CA VAL A 30 1.07 -7.57 -5.00
C VAL A 30 0.99 -8.21 -6.38
N GLU A 31 -0.22 -8.44 -6.88
CA GLU A 31 -0.50 -9.01 -8.20
C GLU A 31 -1.22 -8.03 -9.12
N TRP A 32 -1.94 -7.07 -8.55
CA TRP A 32 -2.81 -6.16 -9.29
C TRP A 32 -2.55 -4.69 -8.97
N GLN A 33 -2.92 -3.85 -9.91
CA GLN A 33 -3.06 -2.42 -9.74
C GLN A 33 -4.32 -1.94 -10.45
N LEU A 34 -5.10 -1.08 -9.82
CA LEU A 34 -6.27 -0.46 -10.43
C LEU A 34 -5.83 0.60 -11.44
N LYS A 35 -6.36 0.53 -12.65
CA LYS A 35 -6.22 1.56 -13.69
C LYS A 35 -7.56 1.94 -14.26
N VAL A 36 -7.71 3.22 -14.57
CA VAL A 36 -8.87 3.77 -15.27
C VAL A 36 -8.43 4.14 -16.69
N TYR A 37 -9.09 3.58 -17.68
CA TYR A 37 -8.80 3.80 -19.10
C TYR A 37 -9.85 4.73 -19.72
N ASN A 38 -9.63 6.05 -19.66
CA ASN A 38 -10.59 7.05 -20.13
C ASN A 38 -10.86 7.00 -21.64
N ASN A 39 -9.90 6.52 -22.42
CA ASN A 39 -9.96 6.47 -23.87
C ASN A 39 -10.47 5.12 -24.43
N VAL A 40 -10.85 4.20 -23.56
CA VAL A 40 -11.38 2.90 -23.92
C VAL A 40 -12.91 3.01 -24.03
N LYS A 41 -13.47 2.66 -25.19
CA LYS A 41 -14.92 2.63 -25.43
C LYS A 41 -15.53 1.27 -25.08
N ASP A 42 -14.74 0.21 -25.29
CA ASP A 42 -15.15 -1.17 -25.08
C ASP A 42 -14.01 -1.96 -24.39
N ALA A 43 -14.36 -3.00 -23.62
CA ALA A 43 -13.37 -3.88 -22.99
C ALA A 43 -12.42 -4.54 -24.02
N ARG A 44 -12.88 -4.74 -25.25
CA ARG A 44 -12.10 -5.29 -26.36
C ARG A 44 -10.96 -4.36 -26.84
N ASP A 45 -11.04 -3.07 -26.52
CA ASP A 45 -9.98 -2.10 -26.86
C ASP A 45 -8.73 -2.28 -25.97
N ILE A 46 -8.84 -3.09 -24.89
CA ILE A 46 -7.71 -3.41 -24.03
C ILE A 46 -7.05 -4.68 -24.55
N PRO A 47 -5.74 -4.63 -24.90
CA PRO A 47 -5.05 -5.79 -25.40
C PRO A 47 -5.14 -6.98 -24.44
N SER A 48 -5.54 -8.14 -24.92
CA SER A 48 -5.62 -9.38 -24.11
C SER A 48 -4.27 -9.77 -23.51
N SER A 49 -3.16 -9.41 -24.18
CA SER A 49 -1.79 -9.60 -23.69
C SER A 49 -1.50 -8.87 -22.37
N LEU A 50 -2.29 -7.87 -22.01
CA LEU A 50 -2.17 -7.16 -20.73
C LEU A 50 -2.66 -7.99 -19.53
N GLY A 51 -3.43 -9.06 -19.74
CA GLY A 51 -4.04 -9.85 -18.67
C GLY A 51 -4.96 -9.04 -17.76
N ALA A 52 -5.57 -7.97 -18.30
CA ALA A 52 -6.41 -7.07 -17.55
C ALA A 52 -7.75 -7.73 -17.18
N ARG A 53 -8.23 -7.49 -15.96
CA ARG A 53 -9.56 -7.91 -15.50
C ARG A 53 -10.46 -6.68 -15.39
N HIS A 54 -11.62 -6.71 -16.03
CA HIS A 54 -12.61 -5.65 -15.88
C HIS A 54 -13.22 -5.67 -14.48
N VAL A 55 -13.33 -4.50 -13.86
CA VAL A 55 -13.95 -4.32 -12.54
C VAL A 55 -15.31 -3.66 -12.68
N MET A 56 -15.32 -2.42 -13.15
CA MET A 56 -16.56 -1.63 -13.33
C MET A 56 -16.30 -0.43 -14.26
N GLY A 57 -17.18 -0.18 -15.20
CA GLY A 57 -17.06 0.96 -16.10
C GLY A 57 -15.73 0.98 -16.85
N LYS A 58 -14.89 1.98 -16.57
CA LYS A 58 -13.54 2.13 -17.16
C LYS A 58 -12.41 1.65 -16.26
N ALA A 59 -12.73 1.04 -15.12
CA ALA A 59 -11.78 0.55 -14.15
C ALA A 59 -11.41 -0.91 -14.42
N TYR A 60 -10.12 -1.19 -14.41
CA TYR A 60 -9.55 -2.51 -14.67
C TYR A 60 -8.43 -2.80 -13.67
N LEU A 61 -8.35 -4.05 -13.23
CA LEU A 61 -7.17 -4.59 -12.58
C LEU A 61 -6.18 -5.01 -13.66
N VAL A 62 -4.97 -4.51 -13.57
CA VAL A 62 -3.88 -4.89 -14.47
C VAL A 62 -2.68 -5.37 -13.65
N PRO A 63 -1.93 -6.38 -14.12
CA PRO A 63 -0.73 -6.81 -13.44
C PRO A 63 0.33 -5.70 -13.44
N PRO A 64 1.28 -5.72 -12.51
CA PRO A 64 2.44 -4.83 -12.55
C PRO A 64 3.20 -4.97 -13.87
N LYS A 65 3.73 -3.85 -14.38
CA LYS A 65 4.46 -3.81 -15.67
C LYS A 65 5.72 -4.67 -15.69
N THR A 66 6.32 -4.91 -14.55
CA THR A 66 7.58 -5.63 -14.39
C THR A 66 7.45 -6.73 -13.34
N ASN A 67 8.28 -7.75 -13.42
CA ASN A 67 8.35 -8.79 -12.38
C ASN A 67 8.69 -8.22 -11.01
N ALA A 68 9.50 -7.16 -10.94
CA ALA A 68 9.80 -6.45 -9.70
C ALA A 68 8.57 -5.77 -9.06
N GLY A 69 7.52 -5.54 -9.83
CA GLY A 69 6.24 -5.06 -9.28
C GLY A 69 5.48 -6.14 -8.53
N ARG A 70 5.66 -7.41 -8.87
CA ARG A 70 5.12 -8.55 -8.12
C ARG A 70 6.03 -8.82 -6.94
N ARG A 71 5.50 -8.63 -5.75
CA ARG A 71 6.28 -8.78 -4.51
C ARG A 71 5.37 -9.10 -3.35
N VAL A 72 5.98 -9.61 -2.30
CA VAL A 72 5.30 -9.88 -1.02
C VAL A 72 5.66 -8.76 -0.03
N ILE A 73 4.68 -8.22 0.61
CA ILE A 73 4.82 -7.18 1.64
C ILE A 73 4.25 -7.76 2.93
N PRO A 74 5.08 -8.09 3.92
CA PRO A 74 4.58 -8.50 5.22
C PRO A 74 3.86 -7.32 5.88
N LEU A 75 2.77 -7.60 6.60
CA LEU A 75 2.03 -6.59 7.34
C LEU A 75 2.44 -6.61 8.82
N PRO A 76 2.53 -5.44 9.48
CA PRO A 76 2.52 -5.36 10.93
C PRO A 76 1.28 -6.06 11.49
N GLU A 77 1.40 -6.68 12.67
CA GLU A 77 0.30 -7.43 13.28
C GLU A 77 -0.94 -6.55 13.51
N SER A 78 -0.75 -5.31 13.97
CA SER A 78 -1.84 -4.36 14.18
C SER A 78 -2.56 -4.02 12.87
N LEU A 79 -1.81 -3.71 11.81
CA LEU A 79 -2.37 -3.40 10.49
C LEU A 79 -3.09 -4.61 9.89
N ALA A 80 -2.54 -5.81 10.07
CA ALA A 80 -3.19 -7.05 9.62
C ALA A 80 -4.53 -7.28 10.35
N ALA A 81 -4.55 -7.04 11.67
CA ALA A 81 -5.78 -7.14 12.48
C ALA A 81 -6.83 -6.11 12.05
N GLU A 82 -6.45 -4.83 11.90
CA GLU A 82 -7.33 -3.75 11.44
C GLU A 82 -7.89 -4.04 10.04
N LEU A 83 -7.04 -4.49 9.12
CA LEU A 83 -7.45 -4.85 7.76
C LEU A 83 -8.45 -6.00 7.77
N GLY A 84 -8.22 -7.03 8.60
CA GLY A 84 -9.15 -8.15 8.76
C GLY A 84 -10.50 -7.71 9.32
N LEU A 85 -10.52 -6.85 10.34
CA LEU A 85 -11.75 -6.28 10.89
C LEU A 85 -12.49 -5.42 9.86
N TYR A 86 -11.77 -4.61 9.10
CA TYR A 86 -12.34 -3.79 8.03
C TYR A 86 -13.02 -4.66 6.98
N ILE A 87 -12.32 -5.67 6.43
CA ILE A 87 -12.87 -6.59 5.41
C ILE A 87 -14.12 -7.30 5.93
N LYS A 88 -14.05 -7.82 7.16
CA LYS A 88 -15.20 -8.47 7.81
C LYS A 88 -16.38 -7.52 7.95
N GLY A 89 -16.13 -6.27 8.34
CA GLY A 89 -17.15 -5.24 8.51
C GLY A 89 -17.85 -4.83 7.21
N THR A 90 -17.15 -4.89 6.08
CA THR A 90 -17.73 -4.57 4.76
C THR A 90 -18.59 -5.70 4.20
N GLY A 91 -18.46 -6.93 4.71
CA GLY A 91 -19.09 -8.13 4.14
C GLY A 91 -18.56 -8.57 2.77
N ARG A 92 -17.54 -7.92 2.24
CA ARG A 92 -16.90 -8.19 0.94
C ARG A 92 -15.73 -9.16 1.16
N VAL A 93 -16.04 -10.43 1.23
CA VAL A 93 -15.09 -11.48 1.64
C VAL A 93 -14.69 -12.45 0.51
N LYS A 94 -15.23 -12.24 -0.71
CA LYS A 94 -14.85 -13.09 -1.85
C LYS A 94 -13.42 -12.80 -2.29
N PRO A 95 -12.68 -13.80 -2.79
CA PRO A 95 -11.28 -13.61 -3.21
C PRO A 95 -11.05 -12.44 -4.18
N ASP A 96 -11.94 -12.29 -5.17
CA ASP A 96 -11.84 -11.25 -6.20
C ASP A 96 -12.45 -9.91 -5.81
N ASP A 97 -13.07 -9.80 -4.62
CA ASP A 97 -13.60 -8.52 -4.15
C ASP A 97 -12.44 -7.54 -3.89
N LEU A 98 -12.62 -6.30 -4.35
CA LEU A 98 -11.74 -5.21 -3.95
C LEU A 98 -11.90 -4.94 -2.46
N VAL A 99 -10.77 -4.79 -1.77
CA VAL A 99 -10.75 -4.46 -0.34
C VAL A 99 -11.32 -3.07 -0.10
N PHE A 100 -10.91 -2.09 -0.91
CA PHE A 100 -11.31 -0.69 -0.75
C PHE A 100 -12.26 -0.26 -1.86
N VAL A 101 -13.49 0.06 -1.50
CA VAL A 101 -14.53 0.53 -2.42
C VAL A 101 -15.28 1.72 -1.82
N GLN A 102 -16.06 2.40 -2.64
CA GLN A 102 -17.02 3.42 -2.21
C GLN A 102 -18.25 2.76 -1.57
N GLU A 103 -19.11 3.55 -0.94
CA GLU A 103 -20.35 3.07 -0.30
C GLU A 103 -21.29 2.36 -1.28
N ASP A 104 -21.30 2.80 -2.54
CA ASP A 104 -22.07 2.19 -3.63
C ASP A 104 -21.40 0.93 -4.25
N GLY A 105 -20.25 0.51 -3.70
CA GLY A 105 -19.46 -0.62 -4.20
C GLY A 105 -18.57 -0.30 -5.39
N ALA A 106 -18.59 0.91 -5.91
CA ALA A 106 -17.70 1.31 -6.99
C ALA A 106 -16.23 1.36 -6.52
N PRO A 107 -15.26 1.08 -7.41
CA PRO A 107 -13.85 1.20 -7.09
C PRO A 107 -13.51 2.61 -6.61
N LEU A 108 -12.65 2.72 -5.59
CA LEU A 108 -12.06 4.00 -5.23
C LEU A 108 -11.20 4.51 -6.39
N ASN A 109 -11.19 5.82 -6.59
CA ASN A 109 -10.33 6.46 -7.55
C ASN A 109 -9.33 7.40 -6.86
N ARG A 110 -8.31 7.80 -7.63
CA ARG A 110 -7.25 8.68 -7.15
C ARG A 110 -7.75 9.96 -6.49
N MET A 111 -8.80 10.55 -7.01
CA MET A 111 -9.34 11.82 -6.53
C MET A 111 -10.01 11.65 -5.15
N ILE A 112 -10.76 10.58 -4.98
CA ILE A 112 -11.43 10.23 -3.72
C ILE A 112 -10.38 9.95 -2.64
N GLU A 113 -9.37 9.13 -2.94
CA GLU A 113 -8.26 8.85 -2.03
C GLU A 113 -7.52 10.14 -1.64
N THR A 114 -7.21 11.01 -2.60
CA THR A 114 -6.52 12.28 -2.31
C THR A 114 -7.34 13.19 -1.40
N ARG A 115 -8.67 13.22 -1.57
CA ARG A 115 -9.56 13.98 -0.69
C ARG A 115 -9.59 13.42 0.73
N ALA A 116 -9.69 12.09 0.85
CA ALA A 116 -9.66 11.40 2.14
C ALA A 116 -8.32 11.62 2.85
N TRP A 117 -7.22 11.54 2.12
CA TRP A 117 -5.87 11.81 2.60
C TRP A 117 -5.74 13.23 3.16
N LYS A 118 -6.17 14.26 2.40
CA LYS A 118 -6.13 15.65 2.86
C LYS A 118 -6.95 15.86 4.13
N LYS A 119 -8.14 15.24 4.22
CA LYS A 119 -8.96 15.30 5.45
C LYS A 119 -8.25 14.65 6.64
N ALA A 120 -7.56 13.53 6.42
CA ALA A 120 -6.78 12.86 7.45
C ALA A 120 -5.63 13.75 7.96
N LEU A 121 -4.87 14.38 7.05
CA LEU A 121 -3.80 15.31 7.41
C LEU A 121 -4.33 16.49 8.23
N GLN A 122 -5.44 17.10 7.80
CA GLN A 122 -6.07 18.21 8.52
C GLN A 122 -6.49 17.84 9.95
N ARG A 123 -6.99 16.61 10.15
CA ARG A 123 -7.40 16.13 11.49
C ARG A 123 -6.24 16.02 12.47
N VAL A 124 -5.03 15.79 11.97
CA VAL A 124 -3.82 15.68 12.79
C VAL A 124 -2.94 16.93 12.72
N GLY A 125 -3.48 18.05 12.18
CA GLY A 125 -2.77 19.33 12.12
C GLY A 125 -1.62 19.40 11.13
N LEU A 126 -1.51 18.45 10.19
CA LEU A 126 -0.45 18.43 9.18
C LEU A 126 -0.84 19.24 7.93
N PRO A 127 0.13 19.85 7.23
CA PRO A 127 -0.10 20.57 5.99
C PRO A 127 -0.80 19.71 4.92
N GLY A 128 -1.78 20.28 4.23
CA GLY A 128 -2.57 19.57 3.22
C GLY A 128 -1.90 19.43 1.84
N ASP A 129 -0.66 19.87 1.69
CA ASP A 129 0.17 19.76 0.47
C ASP A 129 0.89 18.40 0.35
N PHE A 130 1.01 17.65 1.44
CA PHE A 130 1.46 16.27 1.37
C PHE A 130 0.50 15.42 0.53
N VAL A 131 1.04 14.78 -0.49
CA VAL A 131 0.26 13.89 -1.37
C VAL A 131 0.33 12.44 -0.89
N PRO A 132 -0.62 11.55 -1.25
CA PRO A 132 -0.56 10.13 -0.86
C PRO A 132 0.74 9.42 -1.24
N HIS A 133 1.46 9.91 -2.27
CA HIS A 133 2.77 9.38 -2.64
C HIS A 133 3.86 9.69 -1.62
N SER A 134 3.72 10.78 -0.86
CA SER A 134 4.63 11.12 0.25
C SER A 134 4.63 10.03 1.33
N ALA A 135 3.49 9.40 1.59
CA ALA A 135 3.40 8.27 2.52
C ALA A 135 4.33 7.10 2.14
N ARG A 136 4.52 6.86 0.85
CA ARG A 136 5.48 5.86 0.38
C ARG A 136 6.94 6.31 0.61
N HIS A 137 7.23 7.59 0.46
CA HIS A 137 8.55 8.13 0.79
C HIS A 137 8.82 8.02 2.30
N THR A 138 7.82 8.30 3.14
CA THR A 138 7.90 8.09 4.58
C THR A 138 8.26 6.63 4.93
N ALA A 139 7.57 5.66 4.31
CA ALA A 139 7.90 4.26 4.48
C ALA A 139 9.35 3.94 4.12
N ALA A 140 9.83 4.43 2.96
CA ALA A 140 11.19 4.20 2.52
C ALA A 140 12.24 4.80 3.48
N THR A 141 11.97 6.01 4.00
CA THR A 141 12.83 6.70 4.97
C THR A 141 12.86 5.96 6.31
N ALA A 142 11.68 5.57 6.83
CA ALA A 142 11.58 4.80 8.07
C ALA A 142 12.33 3.47 7.97
N MET A 143 12.17 2.74 6.88
CA MET A 143 12.92 1.51 6.62
C MET A 143 14.45 1.74 6.59
N ALA A 144 14.90 2.87 6.03
CA ALA A 144 16.33 3.22 6.02
C ALA A 144 16.84 3.56 7.42
N GLN A 145 16.08 4.31 8.22
CA GLN A 145 16.42 4.67 9.60
C GLN A 145 16.54 3.45 10.50
N LEU A 146 15.75 2.41 10.24
CA LEU A 146 15.82 1.13 10.93
C LEU A 146 17.00 0.24 10.49
N GLY A 147 17.89 0.75 9.64
CA GLY A 147 19.05 0.02 9.16
C GLY A 147 18.74 -1.12 8.19
N MET A 148 17.56 -1.14 7.59
CA MET A 148 17.25 -2.12 6.55
C MET A 148 18.23 -2.01 5.38
N SER A 149 18.75 -3.15 4.93
CA SER A 149 19.61 -3.17 3.74
C SER A 149 18.83 -2.66 2.52
N ASP A 150 19.53 -2.01 1.59
CA ASP A 150 18.94 -1.50 0.35
C ASP A 150 18.17 -2.59 -0.41
N LYS A 151 18.69 -3.81 -0.44
CA LYS A 151 18.04 -4.96 -1.09
C LYS A 151 16.68 -5.29 -0.50
N VAL A 152 16.57 -5.30 0.84
CA VAL A 152 15.28 -5.57 1.52
C VAL A 152 14.31 -4.44 1.24
N ARG A 153 14.76 -3.20 1.35
CA ARG A 153 13.94 -2.02 1.08
C ARG A 153 13.45 -1.97 -0.37
N GLU A 154 14.32 -2.23 -1.34
CA GLU A 154 13.96 -2.32 -2.75
C GLU A 154 12.96 -3.44 -3.03
N SER A 155 13.12 -4.59 -2.39
CA SER A 155 12.19 -5.71 -2.49
C SER A 155 10.79 -5.33 -2.01
N ILE A 156 10.65 -4.74 -0.84
CA ILE A 156 9.36 -4.29 -0.28
C ILE A 156 8.77 -3.17 -1.13
N MET A 157 9.59 -2.21 -1.55
CA MET A 157 9.16 -1.05 -2.33
C MET A 157 8.88 -1.39 -3.81
N GLY A 158 9.44 -2.47 -4.35
CA GLY A 158 9.27 -2.86 -5.76
C GLY A 158 9.90 -1.86 -6.71
N HIS A 159 11.14 -1.46 -6.49
CA HIS A 159 11.92 -0.68 -7.42
C HIS A 159 12.40 -1.57 -8.58
N SER A 160 12.48 -0.99 -9.79
CA SER A 160 12.51 -1.72 -11.05
C SER A 160 13.88 -2.26 -11.49
N ASP A 161 14.85 -2.35 -10.61
CA ASP A 161 16.13 -2.96 -11.01
C ASP A 161 15.99 -4.49 -11.01
N ILE A 162 15.97 -5.03 -12.24
CA ILE A 162 15.49 -6.39 -12.59
C ILE A 162 16.32 -7.52 -11.95
N SER A 163 17.50 -7.21 -11.43
CA SER A 163 18.44 -8.23 -10.94
C SER A 163 18.16 -8.78 -9.55
N VAL A 164 17.32 -8.12 -8.76
CA VAL A 164 17.19 -8.38 -7.31
C VAL A 164 15.97 -9.23 -6.94
N THR A 165 14.89 -9.19 -7.72
CA THR A 165 13.58 -9.68 -7.30
C THR A 165 13.50 -11.21 -7.11
N ASN A 166 14.17 -12.00 -7.96
CA ASN A 166 14.14 -13.46 -7.83
C ASN A 166 15.10 -14.03 -6.78
N ARG A 167 16.10 -13.24 -6.33
CA ARG A 167 17.07 -13.69 -5.30
C ARG A 167 16.68 -13.29 -3.88
N VAL A 168 15.91 -12.22 -3.70
CA VAL A 168 15.57 -11.72 -2.35
C VAL A 168 14.52 -12.61 -1.67
N TYR A 169 13.61 -13.21 -2.43
CA TYR A 169 12.65 -14.17 -1.87
C TYR A 169 13.29 -15.47 -1.38
N THR A 170 14.45 -15.82 -1.93
CA THR A 170 15.21 -17.00 -1.47
C THR A 170 16.21 -16.69 -0.35
N HIS A 171 16.49 -15.41 -0.04
CA HIS A 171 17.57 -15.02 0.88
C HIS A 171 17.16 -14.08 2.02
N VAL A 172 16.03 -13.37 1.91
CA VAL A 172 15.47 -12.60 3.03
C VAL A 172 14.24 -13.36 3.49
N GLY A 173 14.39 -14.09 4.59
CA GLY A 173 13.25 -14.81 5.18
C GLY A 173 12.11 -13.83 5.48
N THR A 174 10.88 -14.26 5.30
CA THR A 174 9.66 -13.52 5.68
C THR A 174 9.74 -12.98 7.10
N ALA A 175 10.45 -13.69 7.99
CA ALA A 175 10.68 -13.29 9.37
C ALA A 175 11.53 -12.00 9.51
N ASP A 176 12.57 -11.81 8.68
CA ASP A 176 13.41 -10.61 8.75
C ASP A 176 12.68 -9.41 8.13
N ALA A 177 11.93 -9.63 7.05
CA ALA A 177 11.09 -8.60 6.47
C ALA A 177 9.94 -8.20 7.43
N SER A 178 9.36 -9.15 8.17
CA SER A 178 8.33 -8.90 9.18
C SER A 178 8.86 -8.07 10.35
N LYS A 179 10.05 -8.43 10.91
CA LYS A 179 10.69 -7.62 11.96
C LYS A 179 10.93 -6.18 11.52
N ALA A 180 11.35 -6.01 10.27
CA ALA A 180 11.62 -4.73 9.69
C ALA A 180 10.35 -3.88 9.55
N VAL A 181 9.23 -4.46 9.13
CA VAL A 181 7.95 -3.75 8.97
C VAL A 181 7.33 -3.43 10.34
N ASN A 182 7.41 -4.33 11.32
CA ASN A 182 7.00 -4.05 12.69
C ASN A 182 7.82 -2.91 13.33
N GLY A 183 9.12 -2.82 12.99
CA GLY A 183 9.96 -1.69 13.40
C GLY A 183 9.49 -0.35 12.79
N VAL A 184 9.04 -0.33 11.53
CA VAL A 184 8.46 0.88 10.90
C VAL A 184 7.22 1.35 11.65
N GLU A 185 6.34 0.43 12.01
CA GLU A 185 5.16 0.73 12.83
C GLU A 185 5.55 1.38 14.15
N THR A 186 6.48 0.78 14.87
CA THR A 186 6.98 1.30 16.15
C THR A 186 7.59 2.69 15.98
N LEU A 187 8.40 2.91 14.95
CA LEU A 187 9.01 4.21 14.67
C LEU A 187 7.97 5.29 14.39
N LEU A 188 6.93 4.96 13.59
CA LEU A 188 5.85 5.89 13.26
C LEU A 188 4.92 6.17 14.44
N ALA A 189 4.84 5.26 15.41
CA ALA A 189 4.03 5.43 16.63
C ALA A 189 4.77 6.23 17.72
N LEU A 190 6.11 6.27 17.70
CA LEU A 190 6.93 6.91 18.74
C LEU A 190 7.23 8.39 18.52
N GLU A 191 6.80 9.00 17.41
CA GLU A 191 6.84 10.46 17.24
C GLU A 191 5.47 11.10 17.54
N PRO A 192 5.13 11.39 18.81
CA PRO A 192 4.14 12.42 19.06
C PRO A 192 4.72 13.74 18.56
N ALA A 193 3.94 14.49 17.80
CA ALA A 193 4.29 15.86 17.46
C ALA A 193 4.69 16.60 18.74
N ASN A 194 5.96 16.94 18.89
CA ASN A 194 6.41 17.87 19.93
C ASN A 194 5.70 19.21 19.68
N SER A 195 4.61 19.42 20.37
CA SER A 195 4.09 20.76 20.63
C SER A 195 5.10 21.43 21.56
N GLU A 196 6.06 22.13 21.02
CA GLU A 196 6.80 23.12 21.77
C GLU A 196 5.83 24.23 22.20
N GLU A 197 5.27 24.10 23.38
CA GLU A 197 4.76 25.24 24.13
C GLU A 197 5.95 26.09 24.56
N SER A 198 6.34 27.04 23.74
CA SER A 198 7.12 28.19 24.20
C SER A 198 6.16 29.34 24.57
N GLY A 199 5.46 29.18 25.65
CA GLY A 199 4.81 30.25 26.35
C GLY A 199 5.76 30.82 27.40
N SER A 200 6.57 31.81 27.05
CA SER A 200 7.22 32.68 28.04
C SER A 200 6.25 33.79 28.42
N PRO A 201 5.97 34.00 29.70
CA PRO A 201 5.27 35.18 30.13
C PRO A 201 6.24 36.39 30.07
N VAL A 202 5.83 37.41 29.37
CA VAL A 202 6.48 38.75 29.46
C VAL A 202 5.82 39.46 30.63
N GLU A 203 6.65 39.84 31.60
CA GLU A 203 6.35 40.85 32.60
C GLU A 203 6.15 42.25 31.97
#